data_0022052dfe84897f7be7f1d87e6560d2
#
_entry.id   0022052dfe84897f7be7f1d87e6560d2
#
_cell.length_a   1.000
_cell.length_b   1.000
_cell.length_c   1.000
_cell.angle_alpha   90.00
_cell.angle_beta   90.00
_cell.angle_gamma   90.00
#
_symmetry.space_group_name_H-M   'P 1'
#
loop_
_entity.id
_entity.type
_entity.pdbx_description
1 polymer ?
#
loop_
_entity_poly.entity_id
_entity_poly.type
_entity_poly.pdbx_seq_one_letter_code
_entity_poly.pdbx_strand_id
1 'polypeptide(L)'
;MRLRDREGGYIEDFNGVIFDVKGLVHPPSRTVAFPRFIPDPHGNRKLGDIIYRKIYALSERYELLKERFPQYLVSDLVFGERLSEVPTEDIKCYYNPVDRLREFRDCNQLDELEADALCFAELLQNHSDIPWNKLGISGSLLVQLHTLKSDIDPIVYGEKSCFKVYEALRSIMKEKKSLVKAYTQEELRNLYSFRSKDTEMSFDDFVTIECRKVLQGKFLQHDFYIRCVKDWNEIEERYGDVVYKRVGYAKIKATISDDSEAIFTPCRYSVDHVQLLKGTCEEVVSEIASFRGRFCEQAGEGEIVIAQGKVERVQKKNGDTFFRLLMGGKPSDFMVLER
;
A
#
# COMPACT_ATOMS: atom_id res chain seq x y z
N MET A 1 14.46 20.41 -9.97
CA MET A 1 14.62 18.95 -9.98
C MET A 1 13.21 18.37 -9.85
N ARG A 2 12.72 17.64 -10.86
CA ARG A 2 11.35 17.09 -10.81
C ARG A 2 11.33 16.04 -9.71
N LEU A 3 10.43 16.17 -8.74
CA LEU A 3 10.20 15.10 -7.72
C LEU A 3 9.83 13.83 -8.48
N ARG A 4 10.46 12.72 -8.15
CA ARG A 4 10.09 11.41 -8.69
C ARG A 4 8.76 11.00 -8.06
N ASP A 5 7.91 10.35 -8.84
CA ASP A 5 6.67 9.78 -8.32
C ASP A 5 6.99 8.63 -7.36
N ARG A 6 6.18 8.45 -6.32
CA ARG A 6 6.37 7.37 -5.35
C ARG A 6 5.05 6.92 -4.74
N GLU A 7 5.06 5.75 -4.19
CA GLU A 7 3.95 5.16 -3.45
C GLU A 7 3.29 6.17 -2.51
N GLY A 8 1.96 6.24 -2.55
CA GLY A 8 1.14 7.15 -1.76
C GLY A 8 0.84 8.49 -2.41
N GLY A 9 1.58 8.89 -3.45
CA GLY A 9 1.21 10.02 -4.31
C GLY A 9 0.15 9.65 -5.32
N TYR A 10 -0.47 10.66 -5.93
CA TYR A 10 -1.44 10.48 -7.02
C TYR A 10 -1.06 11.35 -8.20
N ILE A 11 -1.50 10.95 -9.38
CA ILE A 11 -1.39 11.72 -10.63
C ILE A 11 -2.75 11.85 -11.28
N GLU A 12 -2.99 12.94 -11.99
CA GLU A 12 -4.20 13.17 -12.80
C GLU A 12 -3.80 13.29 -14.25
N ASP A 13 -4.51 12.61 -15.15
CA ASP A 13 -4.35 12.77 -16.58
C ASP A 13 -5.21 13.91 -17.14
N PHE A 14 -5.05 14.23 -18.43
CA PHE A 14 -5.85 15.29 -19.09
C PHE A 14 -7.33 14.93 -19.25
N ASN A 15 -7.73 13.67 -19.02
CA ASN A 15 -9.13 13.24 -18.99
C ASN A 15 -9.76 13.39 -17.60
N GLY A 16 -9.00 13.88 -16.61
CA GLY A 16 -9.44 14.04 -15.23
C GLY A 16 -9.46 12.72 -14.45
N VAL A 17 -8.86 11.64 -14.97
CA VAL A 17 -8.73 10.40 -14.23
C VAL A 17 -7.58 10.53 -13.24
N ILE A 18 -7.85 10.19 -11.98
CA ILE A 18 -6.85 10.26 -10.91
C ILE A 18 -6.35 8.84 -10.62
N PHE A 19 -5.03 8.67 -10.72
CA PHE A 19 -4.33 7.40 -10.56
C PHE A 19 -3.55 7.37 -9.25
N ASP A 20 -3.60 6.25 -8.58
CA ASP A 20 -2.83 5.92 -7.37
C ASP A 20 -1.45 5.36 -7.78
N VAL A 21 -0.39 6.10 -7.49
CA VAL A 21 1.00 5.71 -7.81
C VAL A 21 1.39 4.46 -7.04
N LYS A 22 2.05 3.52 -7.71
CA LYS A 22 2.48 2.25 -7.14
C LYS A 22 3.97 2.04 -7.24
N GLY A 23 4.56 1.69 -6.10
CA GLY A 23 5.98 1.40 -5.99
C GLY A 23 6.85 2.65 -5.93
N LEU A 24 8.14 2.41 -6.06
CA LEU A 24 9.21 3.38 -5.84
C LEU A 24 10.13 3.50 -7.06
N VAL A 25 10.02 2.55 -7.99
CA VAL A 25 10.81 2.49 -9.22
C VAL A 25 9.85 2.52 -10.41
N HIS A 26 10.12 3.39 -11.36
CA HIS A 26 9.28 3.60 -12.52
C HIS A 26 10.09 3.51 -13.82
N PRO A 27 9.47 3.09 -14.93
CA PRO A 27 10.09 3.13 -16.25
C PRO A 27 10.48 4.57 -16.64
N PRO A 28 11.49 4.76 -17.51
CA PRO A 28 11.82 6.08 -18.04
C PRO A 28 10.61 6.75 -18.69
N SER A 29 10.34 8.00 -18.32
CA SER A 29 9.23 8.83 -18.85
C SER A 29 7.82 8.24 -18.64
N ARG A 30 7.65 7.32 -17.70
CA ARG A 30 6.36 6.73 -17.32
C ARG A 30 6.25 6.56 -15.81
N THR A 31 5.03 6.59 -15.31
CA THR A 31 4.71 6.34 -13.90
C THR A 31 3.81 5.12 -13.78
N VAL A 32 4.22 4.13 -12.99
CA VAL A 32 3.35 2.99 -12.64
C VAL A 32 2.27 3.51 -11.70
N ALA A 33 1.04 3.58 -12.19
CA ALA A 33 -0.10 4.09 -11.43
C ALA A 33 -1.41 3.47 -11.93
N PHE A 34 -2.35 3.21 -11.02
CA PHE A 34 -3.63 2.59 -11.38
C PHE A 34 -4.80 3.54 -11.13
N PRO A 35 -5.83 3.54 -12.00
CA PRO A 35 -7.01 4.39 -11.83
C PRO A 35 -7.63 4.20 -10.45
N ARG A 36 -7.92 5.30 -9.77
CA ARG A 36 -8.53 5.30 -8.44
C ARG A 36 -9.82 6.08 -8.38
N PHE A 37 -9.86 7.24 -9.03
CA PHE A 37 -11.06 8.05 -9.18
C PHE A 37 -11.23 8.41 -10.66
N ILE A 38 -12.45 8.23 -11.16
CA ILE A 38 -12.80 8.56 -12.54
C ILE A 38 -13.96 9.54 -12.58
N PRO A 39 -13.96 10.50 -13.51
CA PRO A 39 -15.14 11.29 -13.81
C PRO A 39 -16.29 10.37 -14.22
N ASP A 40 -17.39 10.44 -13.47
CA ASP A 40 -18.58 9.62 -13.67
C ASP A 40 -19.80 10.35 -13.10
N PRO A 41 -20.81 10.73 -13.93
CA PRO A 41 -22.00 11.45 -13.46
C PRO A 41 -22.82 10.67 -12.43
N HIS A 42 -22.65 9.36 -12.34
CA HIS A 42 -23.29 8.50 -11.34
C HIS A 42 -22.41 8.25 -10.09
N GLY A 43 -21.28 8.94 -10.00
CA GLY A 43 -20.39 8.87 -8.84
C GLY A 43 -21.00 9.51 -7.58
N ASN A 44 -20.32 9.33 -6.46
CA ASN A 44 -20.76 9.84 -5.17
C ASN A 44 -19.74 10.79 -4.51
N ARG A 45 -18.79 11.30 -5.29
CA ARG A 45 -17.76 12.24 -4.84
C ARG A 45 -17.71 13.42 -5.77
N LYS A 46 -17.40 14.60 -5.26
CA LYS A 46 -17.42 15.84 -6.06
C LYS A 46 -16.18 16.67 -5.80
N LEU A 47 -15.58 17.17 -6.90
CA LEU A 47 -14.52 18.18 -6.86
C LEU A 47 -14.85 19.27 -7.88
N GLY A 48 -15.09 20.49 -7.41
CA GLY A 48 -15.65 21.54 -8.26
C GLY A 48 -16.98 21.12 -8.88
N ASP A 49 -17.09 21.16 -10.20
CA ASP A 49 -18.29 20.73 -10.94
C ASP A 49 -18.24 19.28 -11.44
N ILE A 50 -17.13 18.59 -11.19
CA ILE A 50 -16.93 17.20 -11.67
C ILE A 50 -17.35 16.22 -10.59
N ILE A 51 -18.17 15.25 -10.99
CA ILE A 51 -18.56 14.11 -10.15
C ILE A 51 -17.62 12.94 -10.44
N TYR A 52 -17.17 12.26 -9.38
CA TYR A 52 -16.22 11.15 -9.45
C TYR A 52 -16.78 9.88 -8.83
N ARG A 53 -16.40 8.74 -9.42
CA ARG A 53 -16.57 7.41 -8.84
C ARG A 53 -15.22 6.83 -8.42
N LYS A 54 -15.16 6.27 -7.20
CA LYS A 54 -13.96 5.59 -6.67
C LYS A 54 -13.96 4.13 -7.12
N ILE A 55 -12.84 3.66 -7.66
CA ILE A 55 -12.65 2.27 -8.09
C ILE A 55 -11.83 1.53 -7.04
N TYR A 56 -12.37 0.41 -6.56
CA TYR A 56 -11.75 -0.40 -5.51
C TYR A 56 -11.09 -1.66 -6.07
N ALA A 57 -11.82 -2.47 -6.83
CA ALA A 57 -11.36 -3.76 -7.31
C ALA A 57 -10.28 -3.63 -8.38
N LEU A 58 -9.21 -4.44 -8.26
CA LEU A 58 -8.13 -4.45 -9.24
C LEU A 58 -8.61 -4.89 -10.63
N SER A 59 -9.53 -5.87 -10.68
CA SER A 59 -10.17 -6.31 -11.94
C SER A 59 -10.88 -5.17 -12.66
N GLU A 60 -11.67 -4.38 -11.94
CA GLU A 60 -12.40 -3.23 -12.49
C GLU A 60 -11.43 -2.16 -13.04
N ARG A 61 -10.28 -1.94 -12.37
CA ARG A 61 -9.24 -1.03 -12.85
C ARG A 61 -8.65 -1.50 -14.18
N TYR A 62 -8.38 -2.80 -14.32
CA TYR A 62 -7.88 -3.39 -15.56
C TYR A 62 -8.92 -3.36 -16.69
N GLU A 63 -10.20 -3.58 -16.39
CA GLU A 63 -11.28 -3.48 -17.36
C GLU A 63 -11.41 -2.04 -17.87
N LEU A 64 -11.45 -1.06 -16.98
CA LEU A 64 -11.45 0.35 -17.35
C LEU A 64 -10.28 0.72 -18.26
N LEU A 65 -9.06 0.26 -17.89
CA LEU A 65 -7.86 0.54 -18.69
C LEU A 65 -7.95 -0.10 -20.08
N LYS A 66 -8.45 -1.33 -20.18
CA LYS A 66 -8.62 -2.00 -21.49
C LYS A 66 -9.61 -1.27 -22.39
N GLU A 67 -10.69 -0.78 -21.81
CA GLU A 67 -11.80 -0.14 -22.57
C GLU A 67 -11.49 1.30 -22.94
N ARG A 68 -10.93 2.07 -22.01
CA ARG A 68 -10.80 3.53 -22.17
C ARG A 68 -9.38 4.04 -22.34
N PHE A 69 -8.38 3.32 -21.80
CA PHE A 69 -6.98 3.74 -21.76
C PHE A 69 -6.02 2.60 -22.12
N PRO A 70 -6.24 1.89 -23.26
CA PRO A 70 -5.39 0.75 -23.62
C PRO A 70 -3.92 1.12 -23.81
N GLN A 71 -3.60 2.38 -24.11
CA GLN A 71 -2.24 2.92 -24.26
C GLN A 71 -1.46 2.95 -22.91
N TYR A 72 -2.15 2.91 -21.77
CA TYR A 72 -1.52 2.84 -20.45
C TYR A 72 -1.26 1.40 -19.99
N LEU A 73 -1.83 0.40 -20.67
CA LEU A 73 -1.61 -1.01 -20.34
C LEU A 73 -0.38 -1.53 -21.07
N VAL A 74 0.72 -1.65 -20.34
CA VAL A 74 2.02 -2.09 -20.84
C VAL A 74 2.37 -3.47 -20.29
N SER A 75 2.85 -4.37 -21.18
CA SER A 75 3.50 -5.61 -20.74
C SER A 75 4.97 -5.29 -20.47
N ASP A 76 5.27 -4.95 -19.23
CA ASP A 76 6.60 -4.52 -18.82
C ASP A 76 7.51 -5.75 -18.64
N LEU A 77 8.64 -5.76 -19.37
CA LEU A 77 9.58 -6.89 -19.35
C LEU A 77 10.52 -6.86 -18.13
N VAL A 78 10.68 -5.69 -17.50
CA VAL A 78 11.50 -5.53 -16.29
C VAL A 78 10.73 -6.04 -15.08
N PHE A 79 9.47 -5.61 -14.93
CA PHE A 79 8.60 -6.08 -13.84
C PHE A 79 7.97 -7.44 -14.12
N GLY A 80 8.03 -7.95 -15.37
CA GLY A 80 7.46 -9.24 -15.75
C GLY A 80 5.94 -9.31 -15.64
N GLU A 81 5.26 -8.17 -15.72
CA GLU A 81 3.83 -7.99 -15.48
C GLU A 81 3.18 -7.08 -16.51
N ARG A 82 1.86 -7.21 -16.62
CA ARG A 82 1.06 -6.21 -17.31
C ARG A 82 0.63 -5.12 -16.33
N LEU A 83 1.16 -3.93 -16.48
CA LEU A 83 0.99 -2.80 -15.56
C LEU A 83 0.27 -1.64 -16.24
N SER A 84 -0.26 -0.74 -15.41
CA SER A 84 -0.71 0.58 -15.83
C SER A 84 0.46 1.54 -15.70
N GLU A 85 0.94 2.05 -16.84
CA GLU A 85 2.05 2.98 -16.94
C GLU A 85 1.61 4.24 -17.67
N VAL A 86 1.43 5.31 -16.92
CA VAL A 86 1.00 6.60 -17.45
C VAL A 86 2.23 7.36 -17.98
N PRO A 87 2.26 7.74 -19.28
CA PRO A 87 3.34 8.56 -19.83
C PRO A 87 3.42 9.91 -19.10
N THR A 88 4.63 10.40 -18.91
CA THR A 88 4.86 11.69 -18.23
C THR A 88 4.19 12.86 -18.94
N GLU A 89 4.10 12.81 -20.26
CA GLU A 89 3.41 13.80 -21.11
C GLU A 89 1.89 13.82 -20.93
N ASP A 90 1.30 12.71 -20.48
CA ASP A 90 -0.14 12.61 -20.23
C ASP A 90 -0.52 13.03 -18.80
N ILE A 91 0.47 13.32 -17.94
CA ILE A 91 0.23 13.74 -16.57
C ILE A 91 -0.01 15.24 -16.51
N LYS A 92 -1.24 15.62 -16.17
CA LYS A 92 -1.67 17.00 -15.97
C LYS A 92 -1.27 17.55 -14.61
N CYS A 93 -1.43 16.75 -13.56
CA CYS A 93 -1.21 17.18 -12.17
C CYS A 93 -0.59 16.06 -11.31
N TYR A 94 0.23 16.48 -10.35
CA TYR A 94 0.83 15.62 -9.33
C TYR A 94 0.29 16.01 -7.96
N TYR A 95 -0.21 15.04 -7.20
CA TYR A 95 -0.68 15.23 -5.82
C TYR A 95 0.34 14.65 -4.85
N ASN A 96 0.94 15.53 -4.04
CA ASN A 96 1.97 15.16 -3.08
C ASN A 96 1.40 15.13 -1.66
N PRO A 97 1.48 13.99 -0.94
CA PRO A 97 0.94 13.87 0.40
C PRO A 97 1.52 14.84 1.43
N VAL A 98 2.82 15.16 1.33
CA VAL A 98 3.48 16.09 2.26
C VAL A 98 3.00 17.53 2.03
N ASP A 99 2.84 17.91 0.77
CA ASP A 99 2.31 19.23 0.42
C ASP A 99 0.86 19.37 0.89
N ARG A 100 0.04 18.32 0.75
CA ARG A 100 -1.34 18.34 1.23
C ARG A 100 -1.43 18.51 2.75
N LEU A 101 -0.60 17.81 3.51
CA LEU A 101 -0.56 17.99 4.96
C LEU A 101 -0.08 19.40 5.36
N ARG A 102 0.85 19.98 4.59
CA ARG A 102 1.26 21.37 4.80
C ARG A 102 0.09 22.33 4.55
N GLU A 103 -0.70 22.12 3.48
CA GLU A 103 -1.91 22.91 3.22
C GLU A 103 -2.88 22.85 4.41
N PHE A 104 -3.10 21.69 5.03
CA PHE A 104 -3.95 21.59 6.23
C PHE A 104 -3.42 22.44 7.38
N ARG A 105 -2.11 22.41 7.62
CA ARG A 105 -1.47 23.19 8.70
C ARG A 105 -1.53 24.71 8.47
N ASP A 106 -1.53 25.13 7.21
CA ASP A 106 -1.54 26.55 6.83
C ASP A 106 -2.99 27.07 6.63
N CYS A 107 -4.01 26.19 6.60
CA CYS A 107 -5.40 26.53 6.35
C CYS A 107 -6.14 26.89 7.64
N ASN A 108 -6.91 28.00 7.61
CA ASN A 108 -7.75 28.41 8.74
C ASN A 108 -9.17 27.81 8.72
N GLN A 109 -9.55 27.14 7.64
CA GLN A 109 -10.88 26.55 7.48
C GLN A 109 -10.74 25.14 6.91
N LEU A 110 -10.66 24.17 7.80
CA LEU A 110 -10.71 22.74 7.48
C LEU A 110 -12.12 22.21 7.71
N ASP A 111 -12.54 21.24 6.92
CA ASP A 111 -13.74 20.48 7.28
C ASP A 111 -13.44 19.51 8.46
N GLU A 112 -14.47 18.84 8.95
CA GLU A 112 -14.37 17.96 10.14
C GLU A 112 -13.33 16.85 9.95
N LEU A 113 -13.34 16.17 8.78
CA LEU A 113 -12.40 15.10 8.52
C LEU A 113 -10.96 15.59 8.27
N GLU A 114 -10.80 16.74 7.61
CA GLU A 114 -9.50 17.39 7.43
C GLU A 114 -8.90 17.81 8.77
N ALA A 115 -9.73 18.37 9.68
CA ALA A 115 -9.32 18.75 11.04
C ALA A 115 -8.91 17.52 11.87
N ASP A 116 -9.67 16.43 11.80
CA ASP A 116 -9.35 15.18 12.47
C ASP A 116 -8.06 14.57 11.90
N ALA A 117 -7.85 14.62 10.58
CA ALA A 117 -6.63 14.16 9.94
C ALA A 117 -5.40 14.97 10.34
N LEU A 118 -5.54 16.30 10.47
CA LEU A 118 -4.48 17.17 10.98
C LEU A 118 -4.17 16.85 12.45
N CYS A 119 -5.19 16.74 13.29
CA CYS A 119 -5.04 16.34 14.70
C CYS A 119 -4.32 15.01 14.86
N PHE A 120 -4.64 14.00 14.00
CA PHE A 120 -3.95 12.73 14.00
C PHE A 120 -2.47 12.86 13.56
N ALA A 121 -2.20 13.65 12.53
CA ALA A 121 -0.84 13.91 12.07
C ALA A 121 0.01 14.63 13.14
N GLU A 122 -0.56 15.59 13.86
CA GLU A 122 0.09 16.28 14.99
C GLU A 122 0.38 15.31 16.14
N LEU A 123 -0.56 14.45 16.47
CA LEU A 123 -0.37 13.41 17.50
C LEU A 123 0.78 12.49 17.13
N LEU A 124 0.83 12.00 15.90
CA LEU A 124 1.92 11.15 15.41
C LEU A 124 3.26 11.90 15.46
N GLN A 125 3.31 13.14 14.97
CA GLN A 125 4.52 13.95 14.95
C GLN A 125 5.05 14.21 16.35
N ASN A 126 4.19 14.64 17.28
CA ASN A 126 4.55 14.97 18.66
C ASN A 126 5.11 13.77 19.43
N HIS A 127 4.59 12.55 19.19
CA HIS A 127 5.03 11.34 19.89
C HIS A 127 6.26 10.67 19.24
N SER A 128 6.46 10.87 17.94
CA SER A 128 7.57 10.26 17.21
C SER A 128 8.76 11.18 16.98
N ASP A 129 8.57 12.49 17.15
CA ASP A 129 9.58 13.53 16.85
C ASP A 129 10.23 13.36 15.46
N ILE A 130 9.37 13.12 14.44
CA ILE A 130 9.81 13.10 13.05
C ILE A 130 9.66 14.48 12.40
N PRO A 131 10.49 14.83 11.41
CA PRO A 131 10.31 16.07 10.65
C PRO A 131 9.00 16.05 9.86
N TRP A 132 8.30 17.21 9.81
CA TRP A 132 7.04 17.37 9.07
C TRP A 132 7.14 17.00 7.58
N ASN A 133 8.30 17.19 6.97
CA ASN A 133 8.54 16.80 5.57
C ASN A 133 8.66 15.27 5.35
N LYS A 134 8.53 14.48 6.41
CA LYS A 134 8.45 13.01 6.38
C LYS A 134 7.05 12.49 6.60
N LEU A 135 6.09 13.35 6.91
CA LEU A 135 4.69 13.01 7.16
C LEU A 135 3.80 13.65 6.09
N GLY A 136 2.80 12.92 5.64
CA GLY A 136 1.84 13.40 4.65
C GLY A 136 0.47 12.78 4.84
N ILE A 137 -0.51 13.24 4.07
CA ILE A 137 -1.86 12.67 3.97
C ILE A 137 -2.10 12.20 2.55
N SER A 138 -2.48 10.94 2.39
CA SER A 138 -2.78 10.27 1.13
C SER A 138 -4.30 10.03 0.97
N GLY A 139 -4.66 9.09 0.13
CA GLY A 139 -6.04 8.65 -0.06
C GLY A 139 -6.96 9.73 -0.64
N SER A 140 -8.21 9.70 -0.22
CA SER A 140 -9.22 10.66 -0.74
C SER A 140 -9.04 12.08 -0.21
N LEU A 141 -8.42 12.25 0.94
CA LEU A 141 -8.06 13.56 1.50
C LEU A 141 -7.01 14.27 0.66
N LEU A 142 -6.05 13.54 0.09
CA LEU A 142 -5.01 14.09 -0.77
C LEU A 142 -5.60 14.79 -2.01
N VAL A 143 -6.60 14.17 -2.63
CA VAL A 143 -7.20 14.62 -3.89
C VAL A 143 -8.55 15.34 -3.70
N GLN A 144 -8.89 15.71 -2.46
CA GLN A 144 -10.11 16.44 -2.10
C GLN A 144 -11.41 15.73 -2.54
N LEU A 145 -11.37 14.40 -2.61
CA LEU A 145 -12.50 13.55 -2.96
C LEU A 145 -12.98 12.69 -1.77
N HIS A 146 -12.73 13.17 -0.56
CA HIS A 146 -13.20 12.52 0.67
C HIS A 146 -14.69 12.83 0.94
N THR A 147 -15.24 12.07 1.84
CA THR A 147 -16.56 12.24 2.45
C THR A 147 -16.40 12.10 3.95
N LEU A 148 -17.36 12.48 4.76
CA LEU A 148 -17.32 12.32 6.22
C LEU A 148 -17.10 10.87 6.68
N LYS A 149 -17.32 9.88 5.80
CA LYS A 149 -17.10 8.45 6.08
C LYS A 149 -15.79 7.94 5.50
N SER A 150 -14.92 8.80 5.00
CA SER A 150 -13.63 8.38 4.46
C SER A 150 -12.66 8.05 5.58
N ASP A 151 -11.75 7.14 5.26
CA ASP A 151 -10.63 6.77 6.10
C ASP A 151 -9.59 7.93 6.14
N ILE A 152 -8.79 7.99 7.19
CA ILE A 152 -7.60 8.84 7.25
C ILE A 152 -6.41 7.99 6.86
N ASP A 153 -5.72 8.37 5.79
CA ASP A 153 -4.57 7.65 5.22
C ASP A 153 -3.25 8.43 5.44
N PRO A 154 -2.66 8.49 6.65
CA PRO A 154 -1.35 9.09 6.83
C PRO A 154 -0.28 8.30 6.09
N ILE A 155 0.73 8.99 5.61
CA ILE A 155 1.90 8.37 5.00
C ILE A 155 3.17 8.89 5.63
N VAL A 156 4.10 8.00 5.93
CA VAL A 156 5.40 8.31 6.51
C VAL A 156 6.51 7.91 5.55
N TYR A 157 7.44 8.81 5.33
CA TYR A 157 8.55 8.60 4.42
C TYR A 157 9.88 8.48 5.16
N GLY A 158 10.65 7.49 4.78
CA GLY A 158 11.97 7.19 5.31
C GLY A 158 11.95 6.17 6.44
N GLU A 159 12.85 5.21 6.33
CA GLU A 159 12.93 4.04 7.21
C GLU A 159 12.96 4.43 8.69
N LYS A 160 13.89 5.32 9.07
CA LYS A 160 14.02 5.79 10.46
C LYS A 160 12.75 6.47 10.97
N SER A 161 12.06 7.25 10.12
CA SER A 161 10.82 7.94 10.49
C SER A 161 9.67 6.94 10.63
N CYS A 162 9.59 5.95 9.75
CA CYS A 162 8.60 4.89 9.80
C CYS A 162 8.70 4.09 11.11
N PHE A 163 9.90 3.66 11.50
CA PHE A 163 10.09 2.94 12.78
C PHE A 163 9.75 3.81 13.99
N LYS A 164 10.12 5.09 14.00
CA LYS A 164 9.75 6.02 15.07
C LYS A 164 8.23 6.16 15.21
N VAL A 165 7.52 6.35 14.09
CA VAL A 165 6.05 6.44 14.10
C VAL A 165 5.42 5.12 14.52
N TYR A 166 5.94 3.99 14.06
CA TYR A 166 5.47 2.67 14.43
C TYR A 166 5.53 2.44 15.96
N GLU A 167 6.67 2.72 16.58
CA GLU A 167 6.85 2.57 18.02
C GLU A 167 6.02 3.59 18.82
N ALA A 168 5.92 4.83 18.35
CA ALA A 168 5.07 5.84 18.97
C ALA A 168 3.60 5.39 18.94
N LEU A 169 3.11 4.93 17.78
CA LEU A 169 1.73 4.47 17.61
C LEU A 169 1.43 3.25 18.50
N ARG A 170 2.36 2.30 18.56
CA ARG A 170 2.28 1.12 19.44
C ARG A 170 2.19 1.50 20.93
N SER A 171 2.87 2.58 21.32
CA SER A 171 2.79 3.13 22.68
C SER A 171 1.46 3.83 22.92
N ILE A 172 1.05 4.71 22.00
CA ILE A 172 -0.20 5.47 22.08
C ILE A 172 -1.42 4.53 22.18
N MET A 173 -1.45 3.44 21.40
CA MET A 173 -2.57 2.48 21.41
C MET A 173 -2.71 1.72 22.74
N LYS A 174 -1.68 1.66 23.58
CA LYS A 174 -1.75 1.05 24.92
C LYS A 174 -2.29 1.98 26.00
N GLU A 175 -2.41 3.27 25.72
CA GLU A 175 -2.90 4.24 26.68
C GLU A 175 -4.42 4.13 26.88
N LYS A 176 -4.88 4.09 28.13
CA LYS A 176 -6.31 3.90 28.45
C LYS A 176 -7.25 4.98 27.87
N LYS A 177 -6.76 6.22 27.72
CA LYS A 177 -7.53 7.35 27.22
C LYS A 177 -7.10 7.78 25.81
N SER A 178 -6.40 6.90 25.08
CA SER A 178 -5.96 7.19 23.72
C SER A 178 -7.14 7.46 22.79
N LEU A 179 -6.96 8.42 21.89
CA LEU A 179 -7.85 8.66 20.74
C LEU A 179 -7.60 7.63 19.62
N VAL A 180 -6.45 6.93 19.67
CA VAL A 180 -6.07 5.87 18.71
C VAL A 180 -6.35 4.53 19.35
N LYS A 181 -7.09 3.67 18.67
CA LYS A 181 -7.49 2.36 19.17
C LYS A 181 -7.32 1.27 18.12
N ALA A 182 -6.94 0.08 18.57
CA ALA A 182 -7.07 -1.11 17.74
C ALA A 182 -8.55 -1.41 17.45
N TYR A 183 -8.81 -2.13 16.36
CA TYR A 183 -10.17 -2.57 16.04
C TYR A 183 -10.75 -3.50 17.11
N THR A 184 -12.00 -3.27 17.45
CA THR A 184 -12.81 -4.21 18.23
C THR A 184 -13.17 -5.44 17.39
N GLN A 185 -13.66 -6.51 18.03
CA GLN A 185 -14.10 -7.70 17.29
C GLN A 185 -15.23 -7.42 16.29
N GLU A 186 -16.12 -6.47 16.59
CA GLU A 186 -17.20 -6.08 15.67
C GLU A 186 -16.65 -5.34 14.46
N GLU A 187 -15.73 -4.40 14.67
CA GLU A 187 -15.04 -3.68 13.59
C GLU A 187 -14.20 -4.62 12.72
N LEU A 188 -13.55 -5.64 13.32
CA LEU A 188 -12.85 -6.68 12.57
C LEU A 188 -13.81 -7.54 11.71
N ARG A 189 -15.05 -7.82 12.17
CA ARG A 189 -16.05 -8.48 11.32
C ARG A 189 -16.43 -7.64 10.10
N ASN A 190 -16.62 -6.33 10.30
CA ASN A 190 -16.91 -5.40 9.21
C ASN A 190 -15.77 -5.32 8.21
N LEU A 191 -14.53 -5.22 8.72
CA LEU A 191 -13.33 -5.19 7.91
C LEU A 191 -13.13 -6.50 7.14
N TYR A 192 -13.39 -7.65 7.77
CA TYR A 192 -13.37 -8.96 7.12
C TYR A 192 -14.37 -9.05 5.98
N SER A 193 -15.63 -8.62 6.20
CA SER A 193 -16.67 -8.62 5.17
C SER A 193 -16.29 -7.79 3.93
N PHE A 194 -15.46 -6.78 4.10
CA PHE A 194 -14.91 -6.00 3.00
C PHE A 194 -13.72 -6.70 2.33
N ARG A 195 -12.74 -7.19 3.12
CA ARG A 195 -11.47 -7.73 2.61
C ARG A 195 -11.60 -9.14 2.04
N SER A 196 -12.52 -9.98 2.54
CA SER A 196 -12.74 -11.33 2.05
C SER A 196 -13.26 -11.42 0.61
N LYS A 197 -13.75 -10.29 0.06
CA LYS A 197 -14.17 -10.21 -1.34
C LYS A 197 -13.01 -10.36 -2.33
N ASP A 198 -11.78 -10.09 -1.90
CA ASP A 198 -10.58 -10.11 -2.74
C ASP A 198 -9.35 -10.75 -2.06
N THR A 199 -9.55 -11.46 -0.93
CA THR A 199 -8.51 -12.27 -0.27
C THR A 199 -9.16 -13.43 0.46
N GLU A 200 -8.88 -14.64 0.01
CA GLU A 200 -9.43 -15.88 0.59
C GLU A 200 -8.70 -16.21 1.90
N MET A 201 -9.42 -16.06 3.02
CA MET A 201 -8.90 -16.33 4.37
C MET A 201 -10.07 -16.65 5.30
N SER A 202 -9.86 -17.53 6.27
CA SER A 202 -10.88 -17.77 7.30
C SER A 202 -11.01 -16.54 8.22
N PHE A 203 -12.18 -16.38 8.86
CA PHE A 203 -12.37 -15.28 9.81
C PHE A 203 -11.41 -15.38 11.01
N ASP A 204 -11.17 -16.59 11.50
CA ASP A 204 -10.30 -16.83 12.65
C ASP A 204 -8.83 -16.49 12.34
N ASP A 205 -8.34 -16.87 11.14
CA ASP A 205 -6.99 -16.50 10.70
C ASP A 205 -6.88 -14.99 10.52
N PHE A 206 -7.91 -14.38 9.94
CA PHE A 206 -8.00 -12.93 9.78
C PHE A 206 -7.91 -12.20 11.12
N VAL A 207 -8.73 -12.56 12.10
CA VAL A 207 -8.72 -11.92 13.43
C VAL A 207 -7.38 -12.10 14.12
N THR A 208 -6.82 -13.32 14.07
CA THR A 208 -5.53 -13.62 14.70
C THR A 208 -4.42 -12.68 14.23
N ILE A 209 -4.45 -12.30 12.96
CA ILE A 209 -3.46 -11.40 12.36
C ILE A 209 -3.84 -9.94 12.57
N GLU A 210 -5.06 -9.55 12.22
CA GLU A 210 -5.46 -8.14 12.18
C GLU A 210 -5.52 -7.49 13.57
N CYS A 211 -5.79 -8.24 14.64
CA CYS A 211 -5.75 -7.70 16.01
C CYS A 211 -4.35 -7.32 16.51
N ARG A 212 -3.30 -7.77 15.84
CA ARG A 212 -1.90 -7.50 16.18
C ARG A 212 -1.34 -6.25 15.50
N LYS A 213 -1.99 -5.82 14.40
CA LYS A 213 -1.49 -4.74 13.56
C LYS A 213 -1.58 -3.39 14.25
N VAL A 214 -0.52 -2.62 14.11
CA VAL A 214 -0.35 -1.29 14.70
C VAL A 214 -0.67 -0.19 13.68
N LEU A 215 -0.33 -0.41 12.39
CA LEU A 215 -0.48 0.62 11.34
C LEU A 215 -1.93 0.87 10.91
N GLN A 216 -2.90 0.23 11.55
CA GLN A 216 -4.33 0.40 11.27
C GLN A 216 -5.17 0.37 12.55
N GLY A 217 -6.34 0.97 12.50
CA GLY A 217 -7.26 1.02 13.63
C GLY A 217 -8.26 2.16 13.50
N LYS A 218 -8.65 2.71 14.65
CA LYS A 218 -9.54 3.86 14.77
C LYS A 218 -8.80 5.06 15.37
N PHE A 219 -8.98 6.22 14.74
CA PHE A 219 -8.69 7.53 15.33
C PHE A 219 -10.02 8.29 15.44
N LEU A 220 -10.43 8.60 16.67
CA LEU A 220 -11.80 9.06 16.92
C LEU A 220 -12.83 8.06 16.34
N GLN A 221 -13.67 8.51 15.41
CA GLN A 221 -14.64 7.65 14.70
C GLN A 221 -14.13 7.10 13.35
N HIS A 222 -12.99 7.59 12.85
CA HIS A 222 -12.49 7.25 11.52
C HIS A 222 -11.59 6.03 11.52
N ASP A 223 -11.72 5.20 10.50
CA ASP A 223 -10.71 4.19 10.20
C ASP A 223 -9.42 4.87 9.75
N PHE A 224 -8.27 4.33 10.12
CA PHE A 224 -7.00 4.78 9.59
C PHE A 224 -6.13 3.63 9.10
N TYR A 225 -5.29 3.94 8.13
CA TYR A 225 -4.19 3.09 7.71
C TYR A 225 -2.95 3.94 7.44
N ILE A 226 -1.91 3.79 8.28
CA ILE A 226 -0.63 4.47 8.10
C ILE A 226 0.21 3.68 7.10
N ARG A 227 0.64 4.33 6.03
CA ARG A 227 1.52 3.74 5.04
C ARG A 227 2.96 4.17 5.31
N CYS A 228 3.84 3.20 5.54
CA CYS A 228 5.27 3.41 5.65
C CYS A 228 5.95 3.20 4.30
N VAL A 229 6.72 4.17 3.84
CA VAL A 229 7.38 4.15 2.52
C VAL A 229 8.82 4.58 2.67
N LYS A 230 9.75 3.89 2.03
CA LYS A 230 11.17 4.30 1.99
C LYS A 230 11.33 5.65 1.30
N ASP A 231 12.34 6.41 1.71
CA ASP A 231 12.66 7.69 1.09
C ASP A 231 13.53 7.51 -0.15
N TRP A 232 13.61 8.55 -0.96
CA TRP A 232 14.35 8.54 -2.24
C TRP A 232 15.83 8.16 -2.10
N ASN A 233 16.49 8.58 -1.02
CA ASN A 233 17.88 8.28 -0.75
C ASN A 233 18.12 6.89 -0.15
N GLU A 234 17.05 6.17 0.16
CA GLU A 234 17.08 4.80 0.69
C GLU A 234 16.83 3.76 -0.42
N ILE A 235 16.59 4.22 -1.65
CA ILE A 235 16.32 3.38 -2.81
C ILE A 235 17.46 3.57 -3.82
N GLU A 236 18.35 2.60 -3.87
CA GLU A 236 19.45 2.58 -4.83
C GLU A 236 19.03 2.02 -6.19
N GLU A 237 17.99 1.19 -6.20
CA GLU A 237 17.47 0.51 -7.39
C GLU A 237 16.90 1.50 -8.40
N ARG A 238 17.34 1.36 -9.66
CA ARG A 238 16.76 2.03 -10.82
C ARG A 238 16.01 1.03 -11.68
N TYR A 239 15.10 1.52 -12.49
CA TYR A 239 14.41 0.68 -13.47
C TYR A 239 15.40 -0.08 -14.36
N GLY A 240 15.26 -1.39 -14.38
CA GLY A 240 16.14 -2.33 -15.10
C GLY A 240 17.33 -2.86 -14.29
N ASP A 241 17.60 -2.35 -13.08
CA ASP A 241 18.65 -2.93 -12.22
C ASP A 241 18.22 -4.28 -11.63
N VAL A 242 16.91 -4.52 -11.53
CA VAL A 242 16.30 -5.78 -11.13
C VAL A 242 15.23 -6.17 -12.14
N VAL A 243 15.27 -7.42 -12.60
CA VAL A 243 14.30 -7.99 -13.54
C VAL A 243 13.53 -9.09 -12.87
N TYR A 244 12.21 -9.05 -13.01
CA TYR A 244 11.29 -10.01 -12.41
C TYR A 244 10.70 -10.89 -13.51
N LYS A 245 10.74 -12.19 -13.32
CA LYS A 245 10.16 -13.16 -14.26
C LYS A 245 9.24 -14.13 -13.53
N ARG A 246 7.98 -14.17 -13.91
CA ARG A 246 7.06 -15.17 -13.40
C ARG A 246 7.53 -16.56 -13.81
N VAL A 247 7.65 -17.47 -12.82
CA VAL A 247 8.07 -18.88 -13.04
C VAL A 247 7.05 -19.88 -12.53
N GLY A 248 6.08 -19.46 -11.70
CA GLY A 248 5.07 -20.37 -11.20
C GLY A 248 3.99 -19.69 -10.34
N TYR A 249 3.26 -20.53 -9.63
CA TYR A 249 2.29 -20.19 -8.59
C TYR A 249 2.33 -21.30 -7.54
N ALA A 250 2.56 -20.95 -6.30
CA ALA A 250 2.79 -21.94 -5.25
C ALA A 250 2.06 -21.58 -3.94
N LYS A 251 1.77 -22.62 -3.16
CA LYS A 251 1.45 -22.55 -1.74
C LYS A 251 2.63 -23.16 -0.99
N ILE A 252 3.19 -22.40 -0.07
CA ILE A 252 4.35 -22.78 0.72
C ILE A 252 4.05 -22.69 2.21
N LYS A 253 4.77 -23.47 3.01
CA LYS A 253 4.97 -23.28 4.44
C LYS A 253 6.41 -22.80 4.62
N ALA A 254 6.61 -21.79 5.46
CA ALA A 254 7.93 -21.20 5.69
C ALA A 254 8.04 -20.61 7.08
N THR A 255 9.25 -20.47 7.60
CA THR A 255 9.54 -19.69 8.80
C THR A 255 10.01 -18.30 8.41
N ILE A 256 9.47 -17.26 9.03
CA ILE A 256 9.95 -15.89 8.85
C ILE A 256 11.32 -15.77 9.52
N SER A 257 12.34 -15.44 8.74
CA SER A 257 13.72 -15.23 9.25
C SER A 257 14.07 -13.77 9.45
N ASP A 258 13.33 -12.83 8.79
CA ASP A 258 13.47 -11.39 9.00
C ASP A 258 12.16 -10.70 8.58
N ASP A 259 11.62 -9.86 9.47
CA ASP A 259 10.41 -9.07 9.29
C ASP A 259 10.66 -7.54 9.29
N SER A 260 11.93 -7.12 9.24
CA SER A 260 12.33 -5.70 9.28
C SER A 260 11.65 -4.86 8.18
N GLU A 261 11.32 -5.46 7.04
CA GLU A 261 10.62 -4.82 5.92
C GLU A 261 9.07 -5.03 5.96
N ALA A 262 8.53 -5.67 7.01
CA ALA A 262 7.11 -6.03 7.09
C ALA A 262 6.16 -4.83 7.22
N ILE A 263 6.63 -3.70 7.73
CA ILE A 263 5.84 -2.48 7.91
C ILE A 263 5.78 -1.59 6.67
N PHE A 264 6.63 -1.82 5.67
CA PHE A 264 6.72 -0.96 4.49
C PHE A 264 5.73 -1.33 3.39
N THR A 265 5.50 -0.40 2.47
CA THR A 265 4.83 -0.68 1.20
C THR A 265 5.80 -0.36 0.06
N PRO A 266 6.22 -1.40 -0.71
CA PRO A 266 5.89 -2.82 -0.58
C PRO A 266 6.46 -3.46 0.70
N CYS A 267 5.71 -4.41 1.29
CA CYS A 267 6.21 -5.22 2.39
C CYS A 267 7.00 -6.42 1.89
N ARG A 268 8.01 -6.83 2.67
CA ARG A 268 8.86 -8.00 2.40
C ARG A 268 9.12 -8.75 3.70
N TYR A 269 9.26 -10.06 3.56
CA TYR A 269 9.58 -11.00 4.62
C TYR A 269 10.64 -11.95 4.09
N SER A 270 11.81 -12.02 4.71
CA SER A 270 12.77 -13.09 4.42
C SER A 270 12.27 -14.39 5.04
N VAL A 271 12.47 -15.51 4.36
CA VAL A 271 11.95 -16.80 4.81
C VAL A 271 12.97 -17.92 4.68
N ASP A 272 12.93 -18.82 5.67
CA ASP A 272 13.71 -20.03 5.75
C ASP A 272 12.81 -21.26 5.92
N HIS A 273 13.41 -22.47 5.87
CA HIS A 273 12.72 -23.76 6.08
C HIS A 273 11.48 -23.92 5.20
N VAL A 274 11.62 -23.48 3.95
CA VAL A 274 10.51 -23.45 2.98
C VAL A 274 10.16 -24.86 2.52
N GLN A 275 8.87 -25.20 2.67
CA GLN A 275 8.27 -26.44 2.17
C GLN A 275 7.20 -26.11 1.13
N LEU A 276 7.33 -26.68 -0.06
CA LEU A 276 6.28 -26.59 -1.08
C LEU A 276 5.09 -27.48 -0.69
N LEU A 277 3.92 -26.87 -0.50
CA LEU A 277 2.68 -27.60 -0.19
C LEU A 277 1.86 -27.89 -1.43
N LYS A 278 1.84 -26.97 -2.42
CA LYS A 278 1.09 -27.10 -3.67
C LYS A 278 1.67 -26.19 -4.74
N GLY A 279 1.56 -26.61 -5.99
CA GLY A 279 1.96 -25.82 -7.16
C GLY A 279 3.28 -26.25 -7.74
N THR A 280 3.86 -25.38 -8.56
CA THR A 280 5.15 -25.62 -9.22
C THR A 280 6.12 -24.52 -8.81
N CYS A 281 7.17 -24.94 -8.12
CA CYS A 281 8.34 -24.13 -7.86
C CYS A 281 9.52 -25.10 -7.75
N GLU A 282 10.42 -25.07 -8.73
CA GLU A 282 11.60 -25.94 -8.77
C GLU A 282 12.69 -25.44 -7.83
N GLU A 283 12.61 -24.18 -7.42
CA GLU A 283 13.61 -23.47 -6.63
C GLU A 283 13.06 -23.03 -5.27
N VAL A 284 13.95 -22.83 -4.32
CA VAL A 284 13.58 -22.41 -2.96
C VAL A 284 13.25 -20.91 -2.94
N VAL A 285 12.04 -20.58 -2.48
CA VAL A 285 11.63 -19.19 -2.22
C VAL A 285 12.38 -18.68 -1.00
N SER A 286 13.00 -17.51 -1.10
CA SER A 286 13.71 -16.86 0.01
C SER A 286 13.04 -15.57 0.50
N GLU A 287 12.01 -15.08 -0.22
CA GLU A 287 11.28 -13.86 0.11
C GLU A 287 9.79 -14.02 -0.15
N ILE A 288 8.96 -13.50 0.74
CA ILE A 288 7.53 -13.25 0.52
C ILE A 288 7.34 -11.74 0.42
N ALA A 289 6.62 -11.25 -0.60
CA ALA A 289 6.43 -9.82 -0.81
C ALA A 289 5.00 -9.46 -1.21
N SER A 290 4.59 -8.20 -0.95
CA SER A 290 3.34 -7.65 -1.48
C SER A 290 3.39 -6.13 -1.62
N PHE A 291 2.75 -5.61 -2.68
CA PHE A 291 2.49 -4.17 -2.86
C PHE A 291 1.18 -3.71 -2.22
N ARG A 292 0.47 -4.59 -1.50
CA ARG A 292 -0.81 -4.27 -0.86
C ARG A 292 -0.61 -4.12 0.65
N GLY A 293 -0.90 -2.95 1.18
CA GLY A 293 -0.73 -2.62 2.60
C GLY A 293 -1.42 -3.59 3.57
N ARG A 294 -2.49 -4.30 3.13
CA ARG A 294 -3.13 -5.33 3.96
C ARG A 294 -2.21 -6.49 4.35
N PHE A 295 -1.12 -6.71 3.60
CA PHE A 295 -0.12 -7.73 3.92
C PHE A 295 1.05 -7.21 4.74
N CYS A 296 1.05 -5.92 5.11
CA CYS A 296 1.98 -5.43 6.14
C CYS A 296 1.64 -6.05 7.50
N GLU A 297 2.63 -6.22 8.36
CA GLU A 297 2.50 -6.74 9.72
C GLU A 297 1.80 -8.11 9.80
N GLN A 298 1.98 -8.96 8.81
CA GLN A 298 1.25 -10.21 8.68
C GLN A 298 1.83 -11.31 9.59
N ALA A 299 3.15 -11.30 9.79
CA ALA A 299 3.90 -12.20 10.64
C ALA A 299 5.17 -11.52 11.15
N GLY A 300 5.74 -12.06 12.24
CA GLY A 300 7.01 -11.63 12.82
C GLY A 300 8.09 -12.70 12.71
N GLU A 301 9.35 -12.32 12.98
CA GLU A 301 10.51 -13.21 12.99
C GLU A 301 10.26 -14.44 13.90
N GLY A 302 10.63 -15.62 13.41
CA GLY A 302 10.43 -16.91 14.07
C GLY A 302 9.04 -17.54 13.89
N GLU A 303 8.05 -16.81 13.40
CA GLU A 303 6.71 -17.34 13.16
C GLU A 303 6.67 -18.19 11.87
N ILE A 304 5.87 -19.25 11.92
CA ILE A 304 5.65 -20.12 10.77
C ILE A 304 4.40 -19.68 10.04
N VAL A 305 4.52 -19.52 8.72
CA VAL A 305 3.44 -19.06 7.88
C VAL A 305 3.09 -20.08 6.79
N ILE A 306 1.83 -20.05 6.37
CA ILE A 306 1.36 -20.66 5.13
C ILE A 306 0.99 -19.52 4.18
N ALA A 307 1.69 -19.44 3.06
CA ALA A 307 1.50 -18.40 2.08
C ALA A 307 1.24 -18.97 0.68
N GLN A 308 0.40 -18.27 -0.09
CA GLN A 308 0.10 -18.62 -1.47
C GLN A 308 0.19 -17.38 -2.37
N GLY A 309 0.86 -17.52 -3.49
CA GLY A 309 1.04 -16.43 -4.44
C GLY A 309 1.79 -16.83 -5.70
N LYS A 310 2.06 -15.83 -6.52
CA LYS A 310 2.87 -15.95 -7.72
C LYS A 310 4.34 -16.11 -7.34
N VAL A 311 5.03 -17.09 -7.94
CA VAL A 311 6.48 -17.24 -7.79
C VAL A 311 7.19 -16.49 -8.90
N GLU A 312 8.13 -15.66 -8.52
CA GLU A 312 8.97 -14.88 -9.42
C GLU A 312 10.45 -15.21 -9.20
N ARG A 313 11.16 -15.34 -10.30
CA ARG A 313 12.61 -15.27 -10.32
C ARG A 313 13.00 -13.80 -10.35
N VAL A 314 13.80 -13.37 -9.40
CA VAL A 314 14.33 -12.03 -9.27
C VAL A 314 15.80 -12.06 -9.67
N GLN A 315 16.17 -11.32 -10.70
CA GLN A 315 17.53 -11.26 -11.21
C GLN A 315 18.06 -9.83 -11.08
N LYS A 316 19.08 -9.64 -10.26
CA LYS A 316 19.76 -8.37 -10.08
C LYS A 316 20.83 -8.16 -11.15
N LYS A 317 21.14 -6.92 -11.47
CA LYS A 317 22.16 -6.52 -12.45
C LYS A 317 23.57 -7.03 -12.13
N ASN A 318 23.89 -7.22 -10.85
CA ASN A 318 25.15 -7.80 -10.39
C ASN A 318 25.26 -9.32 -10.62
N GLY A 319 24.22 -9.94 -11.15
CA GLY A 319 24.14 -11.38 -11.42
C GLY A 319 23.46 -12.21 -10.34
N ASP A 320 23.20 -11.64 -9.15
CA ASP A 320 22.47 -12.35 -8.09
C ASP A 320 21.07 -12.73 -8.56
N THR A 321 20.66 -13.93 -8.20
CA THR A 321 19.34 -14.45 -8.51
C THR A 321 18.74 -15.12 -7.28
N PHE A 322 17.46 -14.81 -6.99
CA PHE A 322 16.69 -15.46 -5.95
C PHE A 322 15.23 -15.61 -6.39
N PHE A 323 14.43 -16.32 -5.59
CA PHE A 323 13.02 -16.53 -5.86
C PHE A 323 12.17 -15.91 -4.75
N ARG A 324 11.10 -15.20 -5.15
CA ARG A 324 10.13 -14.66 -4.22
C ARG A 324 8.71 -15.12 -4.52
N LEU A 325 7.90 -15.16 -3.47
CA LEU A 325 6.46 -15.35 -3.57
C LEU A 325 5.79 -13.99 -3.47
N LEU A 326 5.18 -13.52 -4.56
CA LEU A 326 4.46 -12.26 -4.61
C LEU A 326 2.97 -12.47 -4.42
N MET A 327 2.39 -11.78 -3.43
CA MET A 327 0.98 -11.88 -3.05
C MET A 327 0.19 -10.63 -3.45
N GLY A 328 -1.12 -10.80 -3.58
CA GLY A 328 -2.09 -9.72 -3.75
C GLY A 328 -2.53 -9.46 -5.18
N GLY A 329 -2.07 -10.27 -6.14
CA GLY A 329 -2.51 -10.24 -7.54
C GLY A 329 -3.82 -10.97 -7.79
N LYS A 330 -4.17 -11.95 -6.93
CA LYS A 330 -5.40 -12.76 -7.03
C LYS A 330 -6.11 -12.85 -5.68
N PRO A 331 -7.43 -13.08 -5.66
CA PRO A 331 -8.16 -13.33 -4.42
C PRO A 331 -7.63 -14.53 -3.63
N SER A 332 -7.09 -15.54 -4.32
CA SER A 332 -6.50 -16.73 -3.72
C SER A 332 -5.10 -16.52 -3.14
N ASP A 333 -4.53 -15.33 -3.25
CA ASP A 333 -3.24 -15.00 -2.63
C ASP A 333 -3.47 -14.66 -1.16
N PHE A 334 -2.75 -15.31 -0.26
CA PHE A 334 -2.87 -15.11 1.17
C PHE A 334 -1.57 -15.43 1.91
N MET A 335 -1.46 -14.97 3.15
CA MET A 335 -0.48 -15.41 4.14
C MET A 335 -1.16 -15.49 5.51
N VAL A 336 -1.07 -16.62 6.16
CA VAL A 336 -1.64 -16.89 7.49
C VAL A 336 -0.61 -17.55 8.37
N LEU A 337 -0.75 -17.37 9.69
CA LEU A 337 0.08 -18.08 10.66
C LEU A 337 -0.30 -19.57 10.69
N GLU A 338 0.70 -20.43 10.78
CA GLU A 338 0.44 -21.85 11.05
C GLU A 338 -0.04 -22.00 12.51
N ARG A 339 -1.06 -22.82 12.71
CA ARG A 339 -1.62 -23.17 14.02
C ARG A 339 -1.01 -24.45 14.57
#